data_c22f41d17f4dbc8229d1b5b96f1cafee
#
_entry.id   c22f41d17f4dbc8229d1b5b96f1cafee
#
_cell.length_a   1.000
_cell.length_b   1.000
_cell.length_c   1.000
_cell.angle_alpha   90.00
_cell.angle_beta   90.00
_cell.angle_gamma   90.00
#
_symmetry.space_group_name_H-M   'P 1'
#
loop_
_entity.id
_entity.type
_entity.pdbx_description
1 polymer ?
#
loop_
_entity_poly.entity_id
_entity_poly.type
_entity_poly.pdbx_seq_one_letter_code
_entity_poly.pdbx_strand_id
1 'polypeptide(L)'
;IIAQVLASQAKVPFVRLDKDEPVPAAVKLVSERLASHHVCIPLRLEEDRLILAMSNPMDLIAIQDIEHATGRGVDPVAASSDGIVQAIKAYYGVEAR
;
A
#
# COMPACT_ATOMS: atom_id res chain seq x y z
N ILE A 1 1.85 12.10 14.68
CA ILE A 1 2.82 13.18 14.47
C ILE A 1 4.17 12.60 14.12
N ILE A 2 4.62 11.61 14.87
CA ILE A 2 5.91 10.99 14.58
C ILE A 2 5.93 10.39 13.18
N ALA A 3 4.85 9.72 12.81
CA ALA A 3 4.75 9.15 11.47
C ALA A 3 4.79 10.22 10.40
N GLN A 4 4.16 11.37 10.66
CA GLN A 4 4.19 12.47 9.70
C GLN A 4 5.59 13.05 9.58
N VAL A 5 6.30 13.15 10.69
CA VAL A 5 7.66 13.66 10.66
C VAL A 5 8.55 12.73 9.85
N LEU A 6 8.43 11.42 10.07
CA LEU A 6 9.21 10.45 9.33
C LEU A 6 8.88 10.49 7.84
N ALA A 7 7.60 10.57 7.50
CA ALA A 7 7.18 10.64 6.11
C ALA A 7 7.71 11.91 5.45
N SER A 8 7.70 13.02 6.17
CA SER A 8 8.22 14.28 5.66
C SER A 8 9.72 14.18 5.39
N GLN A 9 10.47 13.59 6.30
CA GLN A 9 11.91 13.43 6.14
C GLN A 9 12.24 12.50 4.98
N ALA A 10 11.43 11.47 4.80
CA ALA A 10 11.59 10.52 3.70
C ALA A 10 10.99 11.05 2.40
N LYS A 11 10.35 12.21 2.44
CA LYS A 11 9.64 12.79 1.29
C LYS A 11 8.54 11.89 0.78
N VAL A 12 7.91 11.17 1.70
CA VAL A 12 6.81 10.26 1.39
C VAL A 12 5.55 10.77 2.07
N PRO A 13 4.47 11.01 1.33
CA PRO A 13 3.24 11.50 1.93
C PRO A 13 2.62 10.47 2.87
N PHE A 14 1.95 10.96 3.89
CA PHE A 14 1.18 10.11 4.80
C PHE A 14 -0.28 10.17 4.41
N VAL A 15 -0.93 9.02 4.28
CA VAL A 15 -2.34 8.94 3.88
C VAL A 15 -3.15 8.26 4.97
N ARG A 16 -4.42 8.57 4.99
CA ARG A 16 -5.39 7.93 5.90
C ARG A 16 -6.34 7.10 5.05
N LEU A 17 -6.36 5.81 5.31
CA LEU A 17 -7.15 4.89 4.48
C LEU A 17 -8.66 5.03 4.70
N ASP A 18 -9.08 5.67 5.79
CA ASP A 18 -10.48 5.98 5.99
C ASP A 18 -10.95 7.11 5.07
N LYS A 19 -10.03 7.91 4.54
CA LYS A 19 -10.35 8.99 3.61
C LYS A 19 -9.87 8.70 2.19
N ASP A 20 -8.70 8.09 2.07
CA ASP A 20 -8.12 7.72 0.78
C ASP A 20 -8.33 6.25 0.55
N GLU A 21 -9.53 5.89 0.10
CA GLU A 21 -9.89 4.49 -0.07
C GLU A 21 -9.16 3.87 -1.25
N PRO A 22 -8.70 2.63 -1.09
CA PRO A 22 -8.07 1.93 -2.21
C PRO A 22 -9.04 1.72 -3.36
N VAL A 23 -8.53 1.85 -4.57
CA VAL A 23 -9.31 1.57 -5.78
C VAL A 23 -9.29 0.08 -6.04
N PRO A 24 -10.46 -0.58 -6.21
CA PRO A 24 -10.48 -2.03 -6.41
C PRO A 24 -9.62 -2.51 -7.58
N ALA A 25 -9.55 -1.74 -8.65
CA ALA A 25 -8.72 -2.11 -9.80
C ALA A 25 -7.24 -2.19 -9.43
N ALA A 26 -6.78 -1.31 -8.54
CA ALA A 26 -5.39 -1.36 -8.08
C ALA A 26 -5.18 -2.50 -7.09
N VAL A 27 -6.15 -2.74 -6.21
CA VAL A 27 -6.06 -3.81 -5.22
C VAL A 27 -5.86 -5.16 -5.89
N LYS A 28 -6.50 -5.38 -7.03
CA LYS A 28 -6.40 -6.65 -7.75
C LYS A 28 -5.01 -6.91 -8.32
N LEU A 29 -4.17 -5.90 -8.44
CA LEU A 29 -2.83 -6.06 -8.98
C LEU A 29 -1.88 -6.75 -8.01
N VAL A 30 -2.19 -6.74 -6.73
CA VAL A 30 -1.36 -7.34 -5.68
C VAL A 30 -2.19 -8.41 -4.98
N SER A 31 -1.62 -9.60 -4.79
CA SER A 31 -2.33 -10.69 -4.11
C SER A 31 -2.47 -10.37 -2.62
N GLU A 32 -3.48 -10.97 -1.99
CA GLU A 32 -3.67 -10.84 -0.56
C GLU A 32 -2.43 -11.32 0.20
N ARG A 33 -1.79 -12.37 -0.30
CA ARG A 33 -0.62 -12.93 0.33
C ARG A 33 0.51 -11.91 0.44
N LEU A 34 0.79 -11.21 -0.65
CA LEU A 34 1.83 -10.18 -0.66
C LEU A 34 1.42 -8.98 0.19
N ALA A 35 0.18 -8.56 0.08
CA ALA A 35 -0.31 -7.42 0.84
C ALA A 35 -0.21 -7.69 2.34
N SER A 36 -0.59 -8.89 2.78
CA SER A 36 -0.53 -9.25 4.19
C SER A 36 0.90 -9.43 4.67
N HIS A 37 1.74 -10.03 3.83
CA HIS A 37 3.14 -10.28 4.20
C HIS A 37 3.91 -9.00 4.46
N HIS A 38 3.72 -8.01 3.59
CA HIS A 38 4.46 -6.75 3.68
C HIS A 38 3.69 -5.64 4.38
N VAL A 39 2.47 -5.92 4.81
CA VAL A 39 1.56 -4.93 5.42
C VAL A 39 1.45 -3.71 4.52
N CYS A 40 0.86 -3.91 3.36
CA CYS A 40 0.69 -2.86 2.37
C CYS A 40 -0.60 -3.08 1.59
N ILE A 41 -1.09 -2.03 0.94
CA ILE A 41 -2.26 -2.15 0.10
C ILE A 41 -2.15 -1.15 -1.05
N PRO A 42 -2.41 -1.58 -2.30
CA PRO A 42 -2.41 -0.66 -3.42
C PRO A 42 -3.57 0.32 -3.32
N LEU A 43 -3.29 1.59 -3.54
CA LEU A 43 -4.32 2.62 -3.50
C LEU A 43 -4.90 2.88 -4.88
N ARG A 44 -4.04 3.16 -5.85
CA ARG A 44 -4.48 3.50 -7.20
C ARG A 44 -3.29 3.45 -8.16
N LEU A 45 -3.61 3.55 -9.43
CA LEU A 45 -2.59 3.68 -10.47
C LEU A 45 -2.55 5.12 -10.95
N GLU A 46 -1.35 5.67 -11.09
CA GLU A 46 -1.14 6.99 -11.67
C GLU A 46 -0.03 6.87 -12.70
N GLU A 47 -0.38 7.03 -13.97
CA GLU A 47 0.57 7.01 -15.08
C GLU A 47 1.45 5.75 -15.05
N ASP A 48 0.81 4.59 -14.93
CA ASP A 48 1.48 3.28 -14.86
C ASP A 48 2.28 3.04 -13.60
N ARG A 49 2.23 3.95 -12.63
CA ARG A 49 2.87 3.74 -11.35
C ARG A 49 1.82 3.38 -10.32
N LEU A 50 2.15 2.42 -9.49
CA LEU A 50 1.27 1.93 -8.45
C LEU A 50 1.51 2.71 -7.16
N ILE A 51 0.49 3.42 -6.70
CA ILE A 51 0.56 4.11 -5.42
C ILE A 51 0.23 3.09 -4.34
N LEU A 52 1.22 2.77 -3.51
CA LEU A 52 1.13 1.68 -2.53
C LEU A 52 1.20 2.24 -1.12
N ALA A 53 0.15 2.00 -0.33
CA ALA A 53 0.15 2.38 1.09
C ALA A 53 0.91 1.32 1.88
N MET A 54 1.89 1.74 2.66
CA MET A 54 2.76 0.85 3.40
C MET A 54 2.91 1.33 4.84
N SER A 55 2.99 0.39 5.78
CA SER A 55 3.29 0.75 7.16
C SER A 55 4.74 1.20 7.30
N ASN A 56 5.61 0.68 6.46
CA ASN A 56 7.02 1.08 6.41
C ASN A 56 7.40 1.41 4.98
N PRO A 57 7.23 2.67 4.54
CA PRO A 57 7.51 3.04 3.15
C PRO A 57 8.98 2.99 2.78
N MET A 58 9.86 2.77 3.74
CA MET A 58 11.29 2.62 3.48
C MET A 58 11.71 1.17 3.28
N ASP A 59 10.78 0.24 3.29
CA ASP A 59 11.07 -1.18 3.10
C ASP A 59 11.26 -1.48 1.62
N LEU A 60 12.50 -1.39 1.17
CA LEU A 60 12.83 -1.57 -0.24
C LEU A 60 12.56 -3.00 -0.73
N ILE A 61 12.69 -3.98 0.15
CA ILE A 61 12.42 -5.36 -0.22
C ILE A 61 10.95 -5.54 -0.58
N ALA A 62 10.08 -4.97 0.25
CA ALA A 62 8.64 -5.01 -0.04
C ALA A 62 8.32 -4.31 -1.36
N ILE A 63 8.92 -3.13 -1.58
CA ILE A 63 8.70 -2.37 -2.80
C ILE A 63 9.13 -3.19 -4.02
N GLN A 64 10.31 -3.80 -3.96
CA GLN A 64 10.82 -4.59 -5.07
C GLN A 64 9.95 -5.80 -5.35
N ASP A 65 9.48 -6.48 -4.30
CA ASP A 65 8.60 -7.63 -4.47
C ASP A 65 7.31 -7.23 -5.19
N ILE A 66 6.74 -6.09 -4.80
CA ILE A 66 5.50 -5.63 -5.43
C ILE A 66 5.76 -5.19 -6.87
N GLU A 67 6.88 -4.52 -7.12
CA GLU A 67 7.24 -4.14 -8.48
C GLU A 67 7.40 -5.35 -9.38
N HIS A 68 8.04 -6.40 -8.86
CA HIS A 68 8.20 -7.65 -9.60
C HIS A 68 6.86 -8.31 -9.89
N ALA A 69 5.99 -8.33 -8.89
CA ALA A 69 4.71 -9.03 -9.03
C ALA A 69 3.77 -8.30 -9.99
N THR A 70 3.83 -6.97 -10.01
CA THR A 70 2.90 -6.18 -10.82
C THR A 70 3.49 -5.75 -12.16
N GLY A 71 4.81 -5.78 -12.29
CA GLY A 71 5.47 -5.27 -13.49
C GLY A 71 5.39 -3.77 -13.62
N ARG A 72 5.15 -3.05 -12.53
CA ARG A 72 4.96 -1.60 -12.54
C ARG A 72 5.86 -0.96 -11.48
N GLY A 73 6.21 0.31 -11.69
CA GLY A 73 6.90 1.08 -10.68
C GLY A 73 5.99 1.36 -9.50
N VAL A 74 6.54 1.38 -8.30
CA VAL A 74 5.78 1.61 -7.08
C VAL A 74 6.17 2.93 -6.46
N ASP A 75 5.18 3.75 -6.12
CA ASP A 75 5.36 4.97 -5.34
C ASP A 75 4.79 4.72 -3.96
N PRO A 76 5.63 4.50 -2.95
CA PRO A 76 5.12 4.22 -1.61
C PRO A 76 4.60 5.47 -0.92
N VAL A 77 3.53 5.28 -0.15
CA VAL A 77 3.03 6.32 0.74
C VAL A 77 2.86 5.69 2.12
N ALA A 78 3.02 6.48 3.16
CA ALA A 78 2.94 5.96 4.53
C ALA A 78 1.49 5.89 4.99
N ALA A 79 1.15 4.81 5.70
CA ALA A 79 -0.16 4.66 6.30
C ALA A 79 -0.01 3.84 7.58
N SER A 80 -0.99 3.93 8.48
CA SER A 80 -0.93 3.16 9.71
C SER A 80 -1.10 1.68 9.41
N SER A 81 -0.40 0.83 10.18
CA SER A 81 -0.51 -0.61 10.00
C SER A 81 -1.94 -1.11 10.28
N ASP A 82 -2.59 -0.53 11.28
CA ASP A 82 -3.97 -0.91 11.59
C ASP A 82 -4.91 -0.60 10.43
N GLY A 83 -4.75 0.58 9.83
CA GLY A 83 -5.57 0.96 8.69
C GLY A 83 -5.35 0.04 7.51
N ILE A 84 -4.08 -0.32 7.25
CA ILE A 84 -3.74 -1.24 6.17
C ILE A 84 -4.33 -2.61 6.41
N VAL A 85 -4.20 -3.15 7.62
CA VAL A 85 -4.74 -4.47 7.94
C VAL A 85 -6.25 -4.49 7.75
N GLN A 86 -6.94 -3.45 8.21
CA GLN A 86 -8.38 -3.38 8.03
C GLN A 86 -8.77 -3.28 6.57
N ALA A 87 -8.01 -2.52 5.78
CA ALA A 87 -8.26 -2.40 4.36
C ALA A 87 -8.06 -3.74 3.66
N ILE A 88 -7.01 -4.48 4.05
CA ILE A 88 -6.77 -5.80 3.48
C ILE A 88 -7.97 -6.70 3.73
N LYS A 89 -8.48 -6.71 4.96
CA LYS A 89 -9.65 -7.53 5.29
C LYS A 89 -10.87 -7.09 4.50
N ALA A 90 -11.05 -5.80 4.32
CA ALA A 90 -12.22 -5.28 3.62
C ALA A 90 -12.18 -5.57 2.13
N TYR A 91 -11.01 -5.49 1.51
CA TYR A 91 -10.88 -5.60 0.05
C TYR A 91 -10.55 -7.00 -0.42
N TYR A 92 -9.76 -7.75 0.35
CA TYR A 92 -9.38 -9.12 -0.03
C TYR A 92 -10.23 -10.18 0.66
N GLY A 93 -10.68 -9.89 1.87
CA GLY A 93 -11.45 -10.87 2.64
C GLY A 93 -12.71 -11.33 1.94
N VAL A 94 -13.35 -10.44 1.19
CA VAL A 94 -14.58 -10.78 0.46
C VAL A 94 -14.28 -11.79 -0.64
N GLU A 95 -13.13 -11.67 -1.28
CA GLU A 95 -12.77 -12.57 -2.38
C GLU A 95 -12.25 -13.92 -1.90
N ALA A 96 -11.83 -13.99 -0.65
CA ALA A 96 -11.31 -15.23 -0.09
C ALA A 96 -12.41 -16.27 0.17
N ARG A 97 -13.66 -15.89 0.02
CA ARG A 97 -14.79 -16.76 0.30
C ARG A 97 -15.27 -17.56 -0.89
#